data_e8cd87bb0161e1c0fe0ccff737b6a0ad
#
_entry.id   e8cd87bb0161e1c0fe0ccff737b6a0ad
#
_cell.length_a   1.000
_cell.length_b   1.000
_cell.length_c   1.000
_cell.angle_alpha   90.00
_cell.angle_beta   90.00
_cell.angle_gamma   90.00
#
_symmetry.space_group_name_H-M   'P 1'
#
loop_
_entity.id
_entity.type
_entity.pdbx_description
1 polymer ?
#
loop_
_entity_poly.entity_id
_entity_poly.type
_entity_poly.pdbx_seq_one_letter_code
_entity_poly.pdbx_strand_id
1 'polypeptide(L)'
;MGSKRNTRLEALLTEFGYTHQQLADAVNSAADDLFGTPANCTDRHVRRWIAGDVQWPWPRYLLPLQRIFGRSPEAMGFIPRSSSHVPPAPRRPDPVKDRHTVRRREFIAVGLVAALGLDAIPSVGRLGTSDVERIRAIVPALYKYDHSLGGGALHEVATEALRRVQNAVNHCTYGERIERLLYSAMGDLAASAGWFAYDAGRQEAATGLYNEALQAGMLSGDGMLQARVWSNLAMQARLLNRDREALRIGRAAVETRRAKSDPWLMALLHSRQAVGHARTGDRTRAQRSLSRAETAYDRTQGQPVAWLSFLTPAELTGLAGAAHQALGQHRRAAQLTASALEMLEPRFERNRVYYTAQHAQALISNGDVERAAAQAGEAVALAGRVQSERIRDKLGDVRQHLQRYAYVPAAADFLEQTRETGA
;
A
#
# COMPACT_ATOMS: atom_id res chain seq x y z
N MET A 1 31.31 30.43 13.12
CA MET A 1 30.14 31.01 12.45
C MET A 1 28.96 30.91 13.42
N GLY A 2 28.44 32.06 13.91
CA GLY A 2 27.37 32.08 14.92
C GLY A 2 26.09 31.46 14.38
N SER A 3 25.46 30.65 15.21
CA SER A 3 24.15 30.06 14.97
C SER A 3 23.11 31.17 14.71
N LYS A 4 22.48 31.16 13.53
CA LYS A 4 21.50 32.20 13.18
C LYS A 4 20.13 31.73 13.71
N ARG A 5 19.57 32.51 14.65
CA ARG A 5 18.25 32.25 15.29
C ARG A 5 17.18 31.99 14.24
N ASN A 6 16.37 30.94 14.48
CA ASN A 6 15.25 30.56 13.59
C ASN A 6 14.00 31.39 13.92
N THR A 7 13.96 32.61 13.41
CA THR A 7 12.86 33.56 13.63
C THR A 7 11.55 33.12 12.98
N ARG A 8 11.60 32.24 11.94
CA ARG A 8 10.40 31.73 11.27
C ARG A 8 9.65 30.73 12.16
N LEU A 9 10.37 29.82 12.83
CA LEU A 9 9.74 28.91 13.78
C LEU A 9 9.19 29.66 14.98
N GLU A 10 9.90 30.67 15.48
CA GLU A 10 9.44 31.52 16.58
C GLU A 10 8.14 32.28 16.22
N ALA A 11 8.05 32.80 15.00
CA ALA A 11 6.82 33.44 14.50
C ALA A 11 5.66 32.45 14.42
N LEU A 12 5.89 31.23 14.00
CA LEU A 12 4.85 30.18 13.97
C LEU A 12 4.35 29.80 15.37
N LEU A 13 5.23 29.72 16.38
CA LEU A 13 4.79 29.49 17.76
C LEU A 13 3.84 30.60 18.22
N THR A 14 4.16 31.85 17.89
CA THR A 14 3.30 33.01 18.23
C THR A 14 2.00 32.97 17.45
N GLU A 15 2.03 32.69 16.15
CA GLU A 15 0.85 32.61 15.27
C GLU A 15 -0.14 31.53 15.74
N PHE A 16 0.35 30.37 16.14
CA PHE A 16 -0.44 29.23 16.58
C PHE A 16 -0.67 29.18 18.10
N GLY A 17 -0.15 30.13 18.86
CA GLY A 17 -0.34 30.25 20.30
C GLY A 17 0.35 29.17 21.14
N TYR A 18 1.42 28.58 20.66
CA TYR A 18 2.15 27.56 21.38
C TYR A 18 3.25 28.13 22.29
N THR A 19 3.29 27.69 23.53
CA THR A 19 4.53 27.76 24.34
C THR A 19 5.50 26.67 23.89
N HIS A 20 6.77 26.76 24.28
CA HIS A 20 7.78 25.73 23.94
C HIS A 20 7.38 24.34 24.42
N GLN A 21 6.82 24.24 25.64
CA GLN A 21 6.35 22.97 26.20
C GLN A 21 5.13 22.44 25.44
N GLN A 22 4.15 23.28 25.14
CA GLN A 22 2.96 22.87 24.39
C GLN A 22 3.30 22.39 22.96
N LEU A 23 4.27 23.04 22.30
CA LEU A 23 4.75 22.54 21.00
C LEU A 23 5.44 21.18 21.16
N ALA A 24 6.24 20.97 22.22
CA ALA A 24 6.89 19.70 22.47
C ALA A 24 5.84 18.58 22.70
N ASP A 25 4.79 18.88 23.46
CA ASP A 25 3.70 17.94 23.74
C ASP A 25 2.89 17.65 22.46
N ALA A 26 2.60 18.66 21.65
CA ALA A 26 1.93 18.51 20.35
C ALA A 26 2.77 17.67 19.37
N VAL A 27 4.09 17.86 19.35
CA VAL A 27 5.03 17.03 18.56
C VAL A 27 5.00 15.57 19.02
N ASN A 28 4.96 15.32 20.33
CA ASN A 28 4.89 13.96 20.86
C ASN A 28 3.54 13.30 20.51
N SER A 29 2.42 14.01 20.65
CA SER A 29 1.09 13.52 20.26
C SER A 29 1.01 13.24 18.76
N ALA A 30 1.47 14.18 17.95
CA ALA A 30 1.48 14.00 16.50
C ALA A 30 2.45 12.88 16.05
N ALA A 31 3.54 12.65 16.78
CA ALA A 31 4.44 11.53 16.55
C ALA A 31 3.80 10.20 16.94
N ASP A 32 3.10 10.15 18.06
CA ASP A 32 2.35 8.96 18.49
C ASP A 32 1.26 8.59 17.46
N ASP A 33 0.51 9.57 17.00
CA ASP A 33 -0.47 9.41 15.92
C ASP A 33 0.16 8.93 14.59
N LEU A 34 1.38 9.40 14.28
CA LEU A 34 2.07 9.09 13.02
C LEU A 34 2.84 7.77 13.08
N PHE A 35 3.43 7.47 14.24
CA PHE A 35 4.43 6.40 14.38
C PHE A 35 4.06 5.35 15.44
N GLY A 36 2.97 5.55 16.19
CA GLY A 36 2.56 4.68 17.28
C GLY A 36 3.51 4.73 18.51
N THR A 37 4.36 5.75 18.57
CA THR A 37 5.28 6.03 19.69
C THR A 37 5.59 7.52 19.75
N PRO A 38 5.59 8.14 20.94
CA PRO A 38 5.94 9.56 21.09
C PRO A 38 7.41 9.81 20.72
N ALA A 39 7.68 10.99 20.15
CA ALA A 39 9.03 11.38 19.69
C ALA A 39 10.02 11.67 20.84
N ASN A 40 9.55 11.70 22.10
CA ASN A 40 10.31 12.16 23.24
C ASN A 40 10.86 13.60 23.07
N CYS A 41 10.05 14.44 22.43
CA CYS A 41 10.33 15.87 22.29
C CYS A 41 10.17 16.56 23.65
N THR A 42 11.04 17.51 23.93
CA THR A 42 10.99 18.35 25.14
C THR A 42 11.10 19.81 24.78
N ASP A 43 10.76 20.71 25.70
CA ASP A 43 10.92 22.17 25.56
C ASP A 43 12.36 22.56 25.19
N ARG A 44 13.36 21.80 25.68
CA ARG A 44 14.78 21.97 25.34
C ARG A 44 15.05 21.74 23.86
N HIS A 45 14.38 20.78 23.22
CA HIS A 45 14.49 20.58 21.76
C HIS A 45 13.95 21.78 21.01
N VAL A 46 12.78 22.28 21.39
CA VAL A 46 12.15 23.44 20.77
C VAL A 46 13.04 24.68 20.92
N ARG A 47 13.58 24.96 22.11
CA ARG A 47 14.49 26.09 22.35
C ARG A 47 15.73 25.99 21.45
N ARG A 48 16.33 24.83 21.29
CA ARG A 48 17.49 24.61 20.44
C ARG A 48 17.18 24.82 18.96
N TRP A 49 15.97 24.47 18.52
CA TRP A 49 15.52 24.76 17.15
C TRP A 49 15.36 26.26 16.91
N ILE A 50 14.79 26.98 17.87
CA ILE A 50 14.65 28.45 17.80
C ILE A 50 16.01 29.14 17.88
N ALA A 51 16.90 28.69 18.74
CA ALA A 51 18.25 29.23 18.86
C ALA A 51 19.09 29.00 17.57
N GLY A 52 18.64 28.10 16.69
CA GLY A 52 19.37 27.72 15.47
C GLY A 52 20.51 26.73 15.71
N ASP A 53 20.64 26.17 16.93
CA ASP A 53 21.64 25.16 17.26
C ASP A 53 21.43 23.86 16.47
N VAL A 54 20.20 23.61 16.05
CA VAL A 54 19.83 22.47 15.22
C VAL A 54 19.27 23.01 13.92
N GLN A 55 20.08 23.01 12.88
CA GLN A 55 19.69 23.49 11.56
C GLN A 55 18.69 22.59 10.86
N TRP A 56 18.75 21.27 11.14
CA TRP A 56 17.85 20.26 10.58
C TRP A 56 17.51 19.21 11.64
N PRO A 57 16.33 19.29 12.26
CA PRO A 57 15.87 18.30 13.24
C PRO A 57 15.72 16.91 12.63
N TRP A 58 15.74 15.90 13.48
CA TRP A 58 15.51 14.51 13.05
C TRP A 58 14.12 14.34 12.47
N PRO A 59 13.93 13.42 11.49
CA PRO A 59 12.64 13.19 10.84
C PRO A 59 11.47 12.94 11.80
N ARG A 60 11.73 12.26 12.93
CA ARG A 60 10.73 12.02 13.98
C ARG A 60 10.14 13.29 14.62
N TYR A 61 10.83 14.43 14.46
CA TYR A 61 10.35 15.74 14.91
C TYR A 61 9.83 16.58 13.74
N LEU A 62 10.46 16.48 12.57
CA LEU A 62 10.09 17.26 11.40
C LEU A 62 8.72 16.90 10.84
N LEU A 63 8.36 15.62 10.77
CA LEU A 63 7.05 15.18 10.28
C LEU A 63 5.90 15.65 11.20
N PRO A 64 5.99 15.48 12.52
CA PRO A 64 5.03 16.08 13.45
C PRO A 64 4.93 17.60 13.31
N LEU A 65 6.05 18.32 13.21
CA LEU A 65 6.06 19.77 13.02
C LEU A 65 5.37 20.19 11.72
N GLN A 66 5.60 19.46 10.63
CA GLN A 66 4.90 19.72 9.37
C GLN A 66 3.38 19.48 9.48
N ARG A 67 2.97 18.45 10.21
CA ARG A 67 1.54 18.17 10.44
C ARG A 67 0.89 19.25 11.30
N ILE A 68 1.59 19.74 12.32
CA ILE A 68 1.09 20.79 13.24
C ILE A 68 0.93 22.11 12.51
N PHE A 69 1.96 22.55 11.76
CA PHE A 69 1.98 23.87 11.15
C PHE A 69 1.52 23.89 9.68
N GLY A 70 1.37 22.75 9.02
CA GLY A 70 1.05 22.69 7.59
C GLY A 70 2.11 23.32 6.69
N ARG A 71 3.37 23.43 7.15
CA ARG A 71 4.48 24.12 6.48
C ARG A 71 5.64 23.18 6.21
N SER A 72 6.41 23.43 5.14
CA SER A 72 7.66 22.69 4.89
C SER A 72 8.74 23.05 5.91
N PRO A 73 9.75 22.19 6.16
CA PRO A 73 10.84 22.48 7.06
C PRO A 73 11.57 23.79 6.72
N GLU A 74 11.77 24.08 5.44
CA GLU A 74 12.41 25.31 4.96
C GLU A 74 11.51 26.53 5.24
N ALA A 75 10.20 26.39 5.09
CA ALA A 75 9.24 27.44 5.44
C ALA A 75 9.21 27.69 6.95
N MET A 76 9.48 26.67 7.76
CA MET A 76 9.67 26.78 9.21
C MET A 76 11.07 27.29 9.61
N GLY A 77 11.93 27.59 8.64
CA GLY A 77 13.27 28.16 8.87
C GLY A 77 14.38 27.15 9.12
N PHE A 78 14.16 25.84 8.89
CA PHE A 78 15.21 24.85 8.94
C PHE A 78 16.02 24.83 7.64
N ILE A 79 17.33 24.59 7.74
CA ILE A 79 18.27 24.61 6.60
C ILE A 79 18.76 23.18 6.36
N PRO A 80 18.51 22.58 5.18
CA PRO A 80 18.96 21.25 4.88
C PRO A 80 20.49 21.15 4.87
N ARG A 81 21.04 20.04 5.38
CA ARG A 81 22.49 19.79 5.29
C ARG A 81 22.84 19.55 3.83
N SER A 82 23.70 20.41 3.27
CA SER A 82 24.18 20.27 1.89
C SER A 82 24.95 18.96 1.72
N SER A 83 24.42 18.02 0.95
CA SER A 83 25.21 16.94 0.37
C SER A 83 26.07 17.51 -0.77
N SER A 84 27.34 17.17 -0.80
CA SER A 84 28.34 17.60 -1.80
C SER A 84 27.82 17.35 -3.23
N HIS A 85 27.85 18.39 -4.02
CA HIS A 85 27.31 18.52 -5.36
C HIS A 85 28.27 17.89 -6.39
N VAL A 86 27.75 16.94 -7.17
CA VAL A 86 28.32 16.56 -8.47
C VAL A 86 27.36 17.09 -9.54
N PRO A 87 27.80 17.95 -10.49
CA PRO A 87 26.90 18.52 -11.47
C PRO A 87 26.50 17.50 -12.55
N PRO A 88 25.22 17.36 -12.89
CA PRO A 88 24.78 16.50 -13.99
C PRO A 88 24.85 17.21 -15.34
N ALA A 89 25.17 16.44 -16.38
CA ALA A 89 25.16 16.87 -17.78
C ALA A 89 23.73 17.28 -18.25
N PRO A 90 23.61 18.16 -19.27
CA PRO A 90 22.31 18.73 -19.66
C PRO A 90 21.41 17.69 -20.33
N ARG A 91 20.22 17.49 -19.77
CA ARG A 91 19.14 16.68 -20.35
C ARG A 91 18.07 17.56 -21.00
N ARG A 92 17.51 17.05 -22.10
CA ARG A 92 16.36 17.63 -22.81
C ARG A 92 15.13 17.73 -21.91
N PRO A 93 14.23 18.70 -22.10
CA PRO A 93 13.05 18.88 -21.25
C PRO A 93 11.99 17.84 -21.52
N ASP A 94 11.69 17.02 -20.49
CA ASP A 94 10.49 16.18 -20.42
C ASP A 94 9.29 16.98 -19.87
N PRO A 95 8.06 16.58 -20.16
CA PRO A 95 6.86 17.33 -19.81
C PRO A 95 6.68 17.47 -18.30
N VAL A 96 6.20 18.63 -17.90
CA VAL A 96 6.02 19.11 -16.53
C VAL A 96 5.26 18.10 -15.66
N LYS A 97 6.00 17.28 -14.92
CA LYS A 97 5.46 16.57 -13.75
C LYS A 97 5.58 17.49 -12.53
N ASP A 98 4.49 17.62 -11.82
CA ASP A 98 4.32 18.48 -10.66
C ASP A 98 5.45 18.31 -9.61
N ARG A 99 6.39 19.25 -9.56
CA ARG A 99 7.59 19.22 -8.70
C ARG A 99 7.28 19.20 -7.20
N HIS A 100 6.07 19.58 -6.80
CA HIS A 100 5.64 19.59 -5.40
C HIS A 100 5.29 18.19 -4.88
N THR A 101 4.72 17.34 -5.72
CA THR A 101 4.38 15.94 -5.37
C THR A 101 5.61 15.05 -5.27
N VAL A 102 6.64 15.26 -6.08
CA VAL A 102 7.89 14.46 -6.05
C VAL A 102 8.69 14.75 -4.77
N ARG A 103 8.87 16.01 -4.40
CA ARG A 103 9.58 16.40 -3.16
C ARG A 103 8.88 15.91 -1.90
N ARG A 104 7.54 15.91 -1.89
CA ARG A 104 6.77 15.40 -0.76
C ARG A 104 6.91 13.88 -0.60
N ARG A 105 7.00 13.15 -1.70
CA ARG A 105 7.23 11.68 -1.71
C ARG A 105 8.62 11.30 -1.19
N GLU A 106 9.67 11.94 -1.66
CA GLU A 106 11.04 11.71 -1.20
C GLU A 106 11.19 11.99 0.30
N PHE A 107 10.52 13.02 0.80
CA PHE A 107 10.57 13.40 2.20
C PHE A 107 9.82 12.38 3.10
N ILE A 108 8.68 11.89 2.68
CA ILE A 108 7.93 10.85 3.38
C ILE A 108 8.74 9.54 3.42
N ALA A 109 9.37 9.17 2.31
CA ALA A 109 10.19 7.96 2.24
C ALA A 109 11.38 8.00 3.22
N VAL A 110 12.10 9.13 3.29
CA VAL A 110 13.23 9.30 4.22
C VAL A 110 12.77 9.25 5.69
N GLY A 111 11.64 9.88 6.01
CA GLY A 111 11.06 9.84 7.37
C GLY A 111 10.64 8.44 7.78
N LEU A 112 10.07 7.68 6.87
CA LEU A 112 9.60 6.33 7.11
C LEU A 112 10.77 5.35 7.26
N VAL A 113 11.85 5.49 6.49
CA VAL A 113 13.10 4.71 6.64
C VAL A 113 13.65 4.81 8.06
N ALA A 114 13.69 6.03 8.61
CA ALA A 114 14.15 6.25 9.98
C ALA A 114 13.16 5.70 11.02
N ALA A 115 11.85 5.87 10.81
CA ALA A 115 10.80 5.37 11.69
C ALA A 115 10.75 3.84 11.76
N LEU A 116 11.09 3.16 10.66
CA LEU A 116 11.19 1.70 10.59
C LEU A 116 12.48 1.15 11.21
N GLY A 117 13.37 2.01 11.71
CA GLY A 117 14.63 1.59 12.32
C GLY A 117 15.58 0.87 11.36
N LEU A 118 15.50 1.16 10.05
CA LEU A 118 16.30 0.47 9.03
C LEU A 118 17.80 0.70 9.22
N ASP A 119 18.20 1.79 9.88
CA ASP A 119 19.60 2.08 10.22
C ASP A 119 20.15 1.13 11.32
N ALA A 120 19.27 0.42 12.01
CA ALA A 120 19.66 -0.57 13.03
C ALA A 120 19.88 -1.98 12.43
N ILE A 121 19.71 -2.18 11.13
CA ILE A 121 20.05 -3.45 10.44
C ILE A 121 21.59 -3.47 10.27
N PRO A 122 22.29 -4.46 10.85
CA PRO A 122 23.74 -4.54 10.75
C PRO A 122 24.19 -4.73 9.29
N SER A 123 25.25 -4.06 8.89
CA SER A 123 25.89 -4.25 7.57
C SER A 123 27.11 -5.17 7.63
N VAL A 124 27.62 -5.43 8.82
CA VAL A 124 28.76 -6.31 9.10
C VAL A 124 28.59 -6.97 10.48
N GLY A 125 29.28 -8.07 10.71
CA GLY A 125 29.26 -8.78 12.00
C GLY A 125 28.41 -10.05 11.97
N ARG A 126 27.80 -10.41 13.09
CA ARG A 126 27.01 -11.64 13.22
C ARG A 126 25.53 -11.31 13.48
N LEU A 127 24.65 -11.89 12.67
CA LEU A 127 23.20 -11.78 12.85
C LEU A 127 22.68 -12.84 13.82
N GLY A 128 21.73 -12.41 14.65
CA GLY A 128 21.05 -13.25 15.65
C GLY A 128 19.52 -13.18 15.54
N THR A 129 18.85 -13.79 16.50
CA THR A 129 17.36 -13.82 16.56
C THR A 129 16.77 -12.42 16.66
N SER A 130 17.39 -11.53 17.44
CA SER A 130 16.92 -10.13 17.60
C SER A 130 16.97 -9.33 16.29
N ASP A 131 17.92 -9.61 15.40
CA ASP A 131 17.99 -8.98 14.08
C ASP A 131 16.88 -9.49 13.17
N VAL A 132 16.61 -10.80 13.20
CA VAL A 132 15.47 -11.39 12.48
C VAL A 132 14.14 -10.78 12.95
N GLU A 133 13.93 -10.64 14.27
CA GLU A 133 12.71 -10.03 14.83
C GLU A 133 12.55 -8.57 14.36
N ARG A 134 13.64 -7.81 14.35
CA ARG A 134 13.68 -6.44 13.86
C ARG A 134 13.31 -6.37 12.36
N ILE A 135 13.86 -7.25 11.53
CA ILE A 135 13.53 -7.34 10.11
C ILE A 135 12.06 -7.72 9.92
N ARG A 136 11.55 -8.69 10.67
CA ARG A 136 10.13 -9.08 10.62
C ARG A 136 9.16 -7.98 11.03
N ALA A 137 9.56 -7.07 11.92
CA ALA A 137 8.74 -5.95 12.34
C ALA A 137 8.52 -4.89 11.26
N ILE A 138 9.36 -4.88 10.20
CA ILE A 138 9.25 -3.92 9.09
C ILE A 138 7.92 -4.11 8.33
N VAL A 139 7.56 -5.34 7.99
CA VAL A 139 6.37 -5.62 7.18
C VAL A 139 5.07 -5.15 7.84
N PRO A 140 4.76 -5.52 9.11
CA PRO A 140 3.59 -4.99 9.79
C PRO A 140 3.58 -3.46 9.92
N ALA A 141 4.75 -2.86 10.12
CA ALA A 141 4.88 -1.41 10.17
C ALA A 141 4.56 -0.74 8.82
N LEU A 142 5.03 -1.30 7.69
CA LEU A 142 4.68 -0.82 6.36
C LEU A 142 3.17 -0.90 6.09
N TYR A 143 2.50 -1.99 6.48
CA TYR A 143 1.06 -2.13 6.29
C TYR A 143 0.22 -1.15 7.11
N LYS A 144 0.69 -0.65 8.24
CA LYS A 144 0.01 0.44 8.98
C LYS A 144 -0.09 1.72 8.16
N TYR A 145 0.90 1.96 7.28
CA TYR A 145 0.93 3.15 6.40
C TYR A 145 0.28 2.90 5.03
N ASP A 146 0.02 1.65 4.66
CA ASP A 146 -0.55 1.27 3.37
C ASP A 146 -1.92 1.93 3.11
N HIS A 147 -2.71 2.13 4.15
CA HIS A 147 -4.02 2.76 4.05
C HIS A 147 -3.95 4.29 3.84
N SER A 148 -2.85 4.94 4.23
CA SER A 148 -2.72 6.41 4.22
C SER A 148 -1.78 6.96 3.14
N LEU A 149 -0.76 6.20 2.71
CA LEU A 149 0.28 6.70 1.81
C LEU A 149 0.16 6.19 0.36
N GLY A 150 -0.53 5.06 0.16
CA GLY A 150 -0.63 4.41 -1.15
C GLY A 150 0.65 3.70 -1.61
N GLY A 151 0.53 2.85 -2.65
CA GLY A 151 1.57 1.92 -3.08
C GLY A 151 2.88 2.57 -3.55
N GLY A 152 2.84 3.78 -4.15
CA GLY A 152 4.03 4.37 -4.76
C GLY A 152 5.13 4.74 -3.76
N ALA A 153 4.78 5.44 -2.66
CA ALA A 153 5.74 5.83 -1.64
C ALA A 153 6.22 4.61 -0.82
N LEU A 154 5.31 3.68 -0.53
CA LEU A 154 5.64 2.47 0.21
C LEU A 154 6.53 1.51 -0.60
N HIS A 155 6.38 1.46 -1.91
CA HIS A 155 7.27 0.67 -2.77
C HIS A 155 8.73 1.11 -2.62
N GLU A 156 9.01 2.40 -2.64
CA GLU A 156 10.37 2.94 -2.51
C GLU A 156 10.98 2.58 -1.14
N VAL A 157 10.22 2.78 -0.07
CA VAL A 157 10.66 2.45 1.29
C VAL A 157 10.87 0.95 1.48
N ALA A 158 9.94 0.12 1.01
CA ALA A 158 10.05 -1.33 1.10
C ALA A 158 11.23 -1.89 0.29
N THR A 159 11.50 -1.31 -0.89
CA THR A 159 12.65 -1.68 -1.73
C THR A 159 13.97 -1.29 -1.06
N GLU A 160 14.05 -0.12 -0.44
CA GLU A 160 15.24 0.28 0.32
C GLU A 160 15.45 -0.62 1.55
N ALA A 161 14.37 -0.96 2.27
CA ALA A 161 14.43 -1.90 3.38
C ALA A 161 14.94 -3.28 2.91
N LEU A 162 14.40 -3.79 1.81
CA LEU A 162 14.83 -5.06 1.22
C LEU A 162 16.30 -5.04 0.84
N ARG A 163 16.78 -3.99 0.17
CA ARG A 163 18.19 -3.83 -0.20
C ARG A 163 19.11 -3.86 1.03
N ARG A 164 18.71 -3.25 2.16
CA ARG A 164 19.49 -3.30 3.40
C ARG A 164 19.52 -4.68 4.01
N VAL A 165 18.40 -5.40 4.00
CA VAL A 165 18.33 -6.79 4.48
C VAL A 165 19.17 -7.70 3.61
N GLN A 166 19.11 -7.57 2.29
CA GLN A 166 19.96 -8.32 1.34
C GLN A 166 21.45 -8.07 1.60
N ASN A 167 21.82 -6.80 1.82
CA ASN A 167 23.20 -6.45 2.14
C ASN A 167 23.65 -7.12 3.46
N ALA A 168 22.81 -7.11 4.50
CA ALA A 168 23.09 -7.79 5.76
C ALA A 168 23.24 -9.31 5.58
N VAL A 169 22.34 -9.93 4.81
CA VAL A 169 22.40 -11.37 4.51
C VAL A 169 23.68 -11.74 3.75
N ASN A 170 24.17 -10.89 2.86
CA ASN A 170 25.34 -11.16 2.03
C ASN A 170 26.69 -10.89 2.74
N HIS A 171 26.73 -10.02 3.75
CA HIS A 171 27.99 -9.57 4.35
C HIS A 171 28.16 -9.95 5.83
N CYS A 172 27.08 -10.35 6.51
CA CYS A 172 27.14 -10.81 7.89
C CYS A 172 27.26 -12.33 7.96
N THR A 173 27.73 -12.84 9.13
CA THR A 173 27.79 -14.27 9.42
C THR A 173 26.56 -14.70 10.25
N TYR A 174 26.08 -15.91 10.06
CA TYR A 174 24.96 -16.49 10.81
C TYR A 174 24.97 -18.02 10.70
N GLY A 175 24.26 -18.70 11.61
CA GLY A 175 24.12 -20.16 11.55
C GLY A 175 22.86 -20.57 10.78
N GLU A 176 22.75 -21.83 10.36
CA GLU A 176 21.66 -22.39 9.52
C GLU A 176 20.25 -22.06 10.03
N ARG A 177 20.02 -22.08 11.34
CA ARG A 177 18.71 -21.71 11.90
C ARG A 177 18.37 -20.26 11.62
N ILE A 178 19.32 -19.35 11.79
CA ILE A 178 19.15 -17.92 11.54
C ILE A 178 19.02 -17.67 10.05
N GLU A 179 19.79 -18.37 9.22
CA GLU A 179 19.69 -18.33 7.76
C GLU A 179 18.25 -18.54 7.28
N ARG A 180 17.61 -19.64 7.67
CA ARG A 180 16.22 -19.93 7.28
C ARG A 180 15.24 -18.82 7.73
N LEU A 181 15.43 -18.28 8.94
CA LEU A 181 14.59 -17.20 9.44
C LEU A 181 14.83 -15.88 8.70
N LEU A 182 16.08 -15.59 8.32
CA LEU A 182 16.43 -14.41 7.52
C LEU A 182 15.82 -14.49 6.12
N TYR A 183 15.96 -15.64 5.42
CA TYR A 183 15.34 -15.80 4.10
C TYR A 183 13.82 -15.73 4.16
N SER A 184 13.17 -16.30 5.18
CA SER A 184 11.73 -16.14 5.39
C SER A 184 11.33 -14.66 5.57
N ALA A 185 12.05 -13.91 6.43
CA ALA A 185 11.78 -12.50 6.69
C ALA A 185 12.06 -11.60 5.47
N MET A 186 13.17 -11.86 4.76
CA MET A 186 13.53 -11.17 3.52
C MET A 186 12.50 -11.41 2.42
N GLY A 187 12.06 -12.65 2.27
CA GLY A 187 11.04 -13.01 1.29
C GLY A 187 9.67 -12.39 1.60
N ASP A 188 9.29 -12.29 2.88
CA ASP A 188 8.07 -11.62 3.31
C ASP A 188 8.10 -10.10 3.00
N LEU A 189 9.27 -9.48 3.18
CA LEU A 189 9.50 -8.09 2.81
C LEU A 189 9.49 -7.90 1.28
N ALA A 190 10.12 -8.79 0.51
CA ALA A 190 10.09 -8.77 -0.96
C ALA A 190 8.67 -8.95 -1.50
N ALA A 191 7.86 -9.87 -0.93
CA ALA A 191 6.46 -10.05 -1.29
C ALA A 191 5.61 -8.80 -1.00
N SER A 192 5.93 -8.07 0.08
CA SER A 192 5.24 -6.82 0.44
C SER A 192 5.67 -5.67 -0.47
N ALA A 193 6.96 -5.54 -0.78
CA ALA A 193 7.46 -4.58 -1.77
C ALA A 193 6.86 -4.83 -3.16
N GLY A 194 6.70 -6.11 -3.54
CA GLY A 194 6.01 -6.53 -4.76
C GLY A 194 4.53 -6.13 -4.78
N TRP A 195 3.83 -6.21 -3.65
CA TRP A 195 2.46 -5.72 -3.51
C TRP A 195 2.37 -4.20 -3.74
N PHE A 196 3.26 -3.43 -3.11
CA PHE A 196 3.28 -1.98 -3.28
C PHE A 196 3.66 -1.56 -4.71
N ALA A 197 4.58 -2.29 -5.36
CA ALA A 197 4.89 -2.11 -6.78
C ALA A 197 3.68 -2.38 -7.67
N TYR A 198 2.97 -3.48 -7.42
CA TYR A 198 1.75 -3.86 -8.13
C TYR A 198 0.66 -2.78 -8.00
N ASP A 199 0.41 -2.29 -6.79
CA ASP A 199 -0.58 -1.23 -6.53
C ASP A 199 -0.18 0.13 -7.15
N ALA A 200 1.12 0.37 -7.28
CA ALA A 200 1.69 1.54 -7.96
C ALA A 200 1.78 1.39 -9.50
N GLY A 201 1.23 0.33 -10.09
CA GLY A 201 1.28 0.09 -11.54
C GLY A 201 2.63 -0.39 -12.07
N ARG A 202 3.65 -0.57 -11.21
CA ARG A 202 5.01 -0.99 -11.61
C ARG A 202 5.08 -2.51 -11.80
N GLN A 203 4.42 -3.02 -12.85
CA GLN A 203 4.17 -4.46 -13.00
C GLN A 203 5.44 -5.30 -13.16
N GLU A 204 6.45 -4.82 -13.87
CA GLU A 204 7.75 -5.53 -14.04
C GLU A 204 8.50 -5.62 -12.71
N ALA A 205 8.56 -4.52 -11.95
CA ALA A 205 9.17 -4.52 -10.62
C ALA A 205 8.42 -5.47 -9.67
N ALA A 206 7.08 -5.49 -9.71
CA ALA A 206 6.28 -6.42 -8.92
C ALA A 206 6.61 -7.87 -9.25
N THR A 207 6.73 -8.22 -10.53
CA THR A 207 7.12 -9.57 -10.98
C THR A 207 8.50 -9.96 -10.46
N GLY A 208 9.48 -9.07 -10.57
CA GLY A 208 10.85 -9.30 -10.06
C GLY A 208 10.86 -9.57 -8.56
N LEU A 209 10.19 -8.71 -7.78
CA LEU A 209 10.08 -8.84 -6.32
C LEU A 209 9.32 -10.10 -5.88
N TYR A 210 8.26 -10.49 -6.60
CA TYR A 210 7.56 -11.75 -6.32
C TYR A 210 8.43 -12.97 -6.62
N ASN A 211 9.22 -12.96 -7.69
CA ASN A 211 10.15 -14.05 -7.99
C ASN A 211 11.25 -14.15 -6.93
N GLU A 212 11.80 -13.04 -6.47
CA GLU A 212 12.76 -13.00 -5.37
C GLU A 212 12.15 -13.55 -4.07
N ALA A 213 10.92 -13.12 -3.73
CA ALA A 213 10.20 -13.64 -2.58
C ALA A 213 9.94 -15.15 -2.68
N LEU A 214 9.65 -15.66 -3.88
CA LEU A 214 9.45 -17.10 -4.10
C LEU A 214 10.75 -17.88 -3.88
N GLN A 215 11.87 -17.39 -4.40
CA GLN A 215 13.19 -17.99 -4.17
C GLN A 215 13.53 -18.02 -2.67
N ALA A 216 13.33 -16.91 -1.97
CA ALA A 216 13.53 -16.83 -0.52
C ALA A 216 12.61 -17.80 0.25
N GLY A 217 11.36 -17.94 -0.17
CA GLY A 217 10.40 -18.92 0.38
C GLY A 217 10.82 -20.38 0.14
N MET A 218 11.49 -20.66 -0.97
CA MET A 218 12.04 -21.99 -1.26
C MET A 218 13.28 -22.28 -0.40
N LEU A 219 14.20 -21.32 -0.29
CA LEU A 219 15.42 -21.45 0.51
C LEU A 219 15.13 -21.58 2.01
N SER A 220 14.14 -20.85 2.51
CA SER A 220 13.72 -20.92 3.92
C SER A 220 12.84 -22.13 4.26
N GLY A 221 12.25 -22.79 3.23
CA GLY A 221 11.20 -23.80 3.42
C GLY A 221 9.87 -23.20 3.89
N ASP A 222 9.66 -21.89 3.75
CA ASP A 222 8.44 -21.20 4.18
C ASP A 222 7.30 -21.39 3.18
N GLY A 223 6.48 -22.43 3.42
CA GLY A 223 5.33 -22.75 2.55
C GLY A 223 4.20 -21.70 2.61
N MET A 224 4.08 -20.89 3.69
CA MET A 224 3.13 -19.80 3.74
C MET A 224 3.55 -18.66 2.81
N LEU A 225 4.82 -18.30 2.83
CA LEU A 225 5.39 -17.31 1.91
C LEU A 225 5.24 -17.74 0.46
N GLN A 226 5.57 -19.00 0.13
CA GLN A 226 5.38 -19.53 -1.22
C GLN A 226 3.93 -19.41 -1.70
N ALA A 227 2.97 -19.82 -0.86
CA ALA A 227 1.56 -19.74 -1.22
C ALA A 227 1.05 -18.30 -1.36
N ARG A 228 1.52 -17.38 -0.50
CA ARG A 228 1.27 -15.93 -0.63
C ARG A 228 1.77 -15.40 -1.96
N VAL A 229 3.00 -15.72 -2.32
CA VAL A 229 3.63 -15.25 -3.57
C VAL A 229 2.91 -15.80 -4.80
N TRP A 230 2.58 -17.10 -4.83
CA TRP A 230 1.78 -17.70 -5.89
C TRP A 230 0.42 -17.01 -6.04
N SER A 231 -0.23 -16.68 -4.91
CA SER A 231 -1.49 -15.94 -4.91
C SER A 231 -1.35 -14.55 -5.53
N ASN A 232 -0.27 -13.84 -5.22
CA ASN A 232 0.00 -12.50 -5.76
C ASN A 232 0.36 -12.54 -7.25
N LEU A 233 1.18 -13.49 -7.68
CA LEU A 233 1.48 -13.70 -9.10
C LEU A 233 0.21 -14.03 -9.92
N ALA A 234 -0.67 -14.89 -9.37
CA ALA A 234 -1.96 -15.18 -10.02
C ALA A 234 -2.84 -13.92 -10.14
N MET A 235 -2.86 -13.07 -9.12
CA MET A 235 -3.58 -11.81 -9.15
C MET A 235 -3.00 -10.84 -10.19
N GLN A 236 -1.68 -10.74 -10.27
CA GLN A 236 -0.98 -9.92 -11.27
C GLN A 236 -1.22 -10.43 -12.69
N ALA A 237 -1.10 -11.73 -12.92
CA ALA A 237 -1.38 -12.34 -14.23
C ALA A 237 -2.82 -12.00 -14.71
N ARG A 238 -3.79 -12.02 -13.79
CA ARG A 238 -5.17 -11.61 -14.10
C ARG A 238 -5.28 -10.12 -14.46
N LEU A 239 -4.60 -9.23 -13.74
CA LEU A 239 -4.57 -7.81 -14.06
C LEU A 239 -4.01 -7.57 -15.49
N LEU A 240 -3.01 -8.35 -15.86
CA LEU A 240 -2.39 -8.31 -17.19
C LEU A 240 -3.19 -9.08 -18.26
N ASN A 241 -4.45 -9.44 -17.99
CA ASN A 241 -5.34 -10.20 -18.88
C ASN A 241 -4.80 -11.59 -19.28
N ARG A 242 -3.91 -12.18 -18.47
CA ARG A 242 -3.35 -13.53 -18.66
C ARG A 242 -4.14 -14.56 -17.83
N ASP A 243 -5.46 -14.65 -18.06
CA ASP A 243 -6.38 -15.42 -17.21
C ASP A 243 -6.03 -16.92 -17.13
N ARG A 244 -5.59 -17.53 -18.23
CA ARG A 244 -5.16 -18.96 -18.22
C ARG A 244 -3.90 -19.18 -17.39
N GLU A 245 -2.96 -18.24 -17.42
CA GLU A 245 -1.76 -18.24 -16.58
C GLU A 245 -2.14 -18.07 -15.11
N ALA A 246 -2.97 -17.09 -14.79
CA ALA A 246 -3.50 -16.85 -13.44
C ALA A 246 -4.13 -18.11 -12.83
N LEU A 247 -4.91 -18.87 -13.61
CA LEU A 247 -5.52 -20.13 -13.17
C LEU A 247 -4.48 -21.23 -12.92
N ARG A 248 -3.44 -21.35 -13.76
CA ARG A 248 -2.36 -22.33 -13.53
C ARG A 248 -1.59 -22.03 -12.26
N ILE A 249 -1.21 -20.76 -12.07
CA ILE A 249 -0.50 -20.30 -10.86
C ILE A 249 -1.40 -20.48 -9.62
N GLY A 250 -2.67 -20.07 -9.69
CA GLY A 250 -3.62 -20.24 -8.59
C GLY A 250 -3.85 -21.71 -8.21
N ARG A 251 -3.78 -22.63 -9.18
CA ARG A 251 -3.84 -24.07 -8.91
C ARG A 251 -2.60 -24.54 -8.16
N ALA A 252 -1.41 -24.12 -8.58
CA ALA A 252 -0.16 -24.42 -7.88
C ALA A 252 -0.20 -23.93 -6.42
N ALA A 253 -0.73 -22.71 -6.19
CA ALA A 253 -0.90 -22.18 -4.85
C ALA A 253 -1.79 -23.04 -3.95
N VAL A 254 -2.94 -23.50 -4.45
CA VAL A 254 -3.89 -24.35 -3.71
C VAL A 254 -3.29 -25.73 -3.40
N GLU A 255 -2.46 -26.25 -4.27
CA GLU A 255 -1.84 -27.59 -4.09
C GLU A 255 -0.71 -27.60 -3.06
N THR A 256 -0.21 -26.44 -2.61
CA THR A 256 0.81 -26.41 -1.58
C THR A 256 0.31 -27.02 -0.28
N ARG A 257 1.19 -27.79 0.41
CA ARG A 257 0.82 -28.44 1.68
C ARG A 257 0.37 -27.41 2.72
N ARG A 258 1.00 -26.26 2.76
CA ARG A 258 0.69 -25.19 3.72
C ARG A 258 -0.68 -24.56 3.43
N ALA A 259 -0.99 -24.29 2.16
CA ALA A 259 -2.30 -23.76 1.81
C ALA A 259 -3.43 -24.69 2.28
N LYS A 260 -3.29 -26.01 2.05
CA LYS A 260 -4.30 -27.02 2.42
C LYS A 260 -4.56 -27.08 3.94
N SER A 261 -3.59 -26.68 4.76
CA SER A 261 -3.73 -26.68 6.22
C SER A 261 -4.17 -25.33 6.81
N ASP A 262 -4.33 -24.30 5.99
CA ASP A 262 -4.66 -22.95 6.45
C ASP A 262 -6.01 -22.48 5.84
N PRO A 263 -7.11 -22.45 6.63
CA PRO A 263 -8.43 -22.07 6.13
C PRO A 263 -8.50 -20.64 5.59
N TRP A 264 -7.79 -19.68 6.20
CA TRP A 264 -7.72 -18.29 5.72
C TRP A 264 -7.12 -18.20 4.33
N LEU A 265 -6.00 -18.89 4.14
CA LEU A 265 -5.32 -18.92 2.85
C LEU A 265 -6.16 -19.64 1.78
N MET A 266 -6.81 -20.76 2.13
CA MET A 266 -7.69 -21.48 1.22
C MET A 266 -8.90 -20.63 0.81
N ALA A 267 -9.49 -19.87 1.72
CA ALA A 267 -10.60 -18.97 1.41
C ALA A 267 -10.17 -17.92 0.37
N LEU A 268 -9.02 -17.26 0.55
CA LEU A 268 -8.48 -16.31 -0.41
C LEU A 268 -8.19 -16.95 -1.77
N LEU A 269 -7.49 -18.09 -1.78
CA LEU A 269 -7.08 -18.75 -3.02
C LEU A 269 -8.29 -19.21 -3.83
N HIS A 270 -9.30 -19.80 -3.19
CA HIS A 270 -10.53 -20.20 -3.87
C HIS A 270 -11.34 -19.01 -4.37
N SER A 271 -11.43 -17.89 -3.63
CA SER A 271 -12.08 -16.68 -4.10
C SER A 271 -11.40 -16.11 -5.36
N ARG A 272 -10.07 -16.08 -5.38
CA ARG A 272 -9.30 -15.64 -6.56
C ARG A 272 -9.45 -16.61 -7.74
N GLN A 273 -9.49 -17.91 -7.49
CA GLN A 273 -9.75 -18.92 -8.53
C GLN A 273 -11.17 -18.77 -9.12
N ALA A 274 -12.16 -18.45 -8.29
CA ALA A 274 -13.53 -18.22 -8.75
C ALA A 274 -13.57 -17.10 -9.81
N VAL A 275 -12.92 -15.98 -9.55
CA VAL A 275 -12.81 -14.89 -10.53
C VAL A 275 -12.07 -15.34 -11.80
N GLY A 276 -10.98 -16.10 -11.66
CA GLY A 276 -10.22 -16.61 -12.81
C GLY A 276 -11.07 -17.56 -13.68
N HIS A 277 -11.80 -18.51 -13.07
CA HIS A 277 -12.71 -19.40 -13.80
C HIS A 277 -13.85 -18.63 -14.46
N ALA A 278 -14.42 -17.65 -13.77
CA ALA A 278 -15.45 -16.79 -14.33
C ALA A 278 -14.98 -16.04 -15.59
N ARG A 279 -13.77 -15.46 -15.55
CA ARG A 279 -13.18 -14.76 -16.71
C ARG A 279 -12.86 -15.66 -17.91
N THR A 280 -12.63 -16.95 -17.65
CA THR A 280 -12.47 -17.95 -18.74
C THR A 280 -13.78 -18.61 -19.17
N GLY A 281 -14.92 -18.14 -18.65
CA GLY A 281 -16.26 -18.63 -19.00
C GLY A 281 -16.68 -19.93 -18.29
N ASP A 282 -15.85 -20.47 -17.42
CA ASP A 282 -16.14 -21.73 -16.71
C ASP A 282 -17.02 -21.48 -15.48
N ARG A 283 -18.32 -21.35 -15.73
CA ARG A 283 -19.35 -21.10 -14.70
C ARG A 283 -19.33 -22.15 -13.59
N THR A 284 -19.24 -23.41 -13.97
CA THR A 284 -19.32 -24.54 -13.01
C THR A 284 -18.12 -24.50 -12.05
N ARG A 285 -16.91 -24.33 -12.56
CA ARG A 285 -15.72 -24.22 -11.70
C ARG A 285 -15.71 -22.93 -10.90
N ALA A 286 -16.18 -21.81 -11.45
CA ALA A 286 -16.33 -20.55 -10.71
C ALA A 286 -17.24 -20.72 -9.49
N GLN A 287 -18.45 -21.27 -9.67
CA GLN A 287 -19.40 -21.50 -8.58
C GLN A 287 -18.83 -22.47 -7.52
N ARG A 288 -18.21 -23.57 -7.96
CA ARG A 288 -17.57 -24.53 -7.04
C ARG A 288 -16.45 -23.85 -6.23
N SER A 289 -15.70 -22.95 -6.85
CA SER A 289 -14.63 -22.22 -6.15
C SER A 289 -15.20 -21.21 -5.16
N LEU A 290 -16.33 -20.54 -5.45
CA LEU A 290 -17.03 -19.69 -4.49
C LEU A 290 -17.49 -20.49 -3.26
N SER A 291 -18.20 -21.62 -3.45
CA SER A 291 -18.62 -22.47 -2.32
C SER A 291 -17.43 -22.99 -1.49
N ARG A 292 -16.31 -23.31 -2.14
CA ARG A 292 -15.10 -23.73 -1.41
C ARG A 292 -14.49 -22.59 -0.62
N ALA A 293 -14.53 -21.36 -1.14
CA ALA A 293 -14.05 -20.19 -0.44
C ALA A 293 -14.86 -19.92 0.82
N GLU A 294 -16.20 -19.96 0.72
CA GLU A 294 -17.13 -19.81 1.85
C GLU A 294 -16.88 -20.92 2.89
N THR A 295 -16.87 -22.19 2.47
CA THR A 295 -16.59 -23.33 3.36
C THR A 295 -15.23 -23.21 4.07
N ALA A 296 -14.22 -22.71 3.38
CA ALA A 296 -12.90 -22.50 3.98
C ALA A 296 -12.95 -21.36 4.99
N TYR A 297 -13.64 -20.26 4.67
CA TYR A 297 -13.78 -19.12 5.56
C TYR A 297 -14.55 -19.48 6.85
N ASP A 298 -15.62 -20.28 6.75
CA ASP A 298 -16.40 -20.75 7.90
C ASP A 298 -15.58 -21.62 8.87
N ARG A 299 -14.47 -22.18 8.40
CA ARG A 299 -13.54 -22.97 9.22
C ARG A 299 -12.42 -22.13 9.84
N THR A 300 -12.35 -20.84 9.56
CA THR A 300 -11.31 -19.97 10.12
C THR A 300 -11.49 -19.81 11.62
N GLN A 301 -10.36 -19.75 12.34
CA GLN A 301 -10.33 -19.52 13.77
C GLN A 301 -9.26 -18.48 14.09
N GLY A 302 -9.49 -17.72 15.14
CA GLY A 302 -8.56 -16.68 15.59
C GLY A 302 -8.36 -15.55 14.58
N GLN A 303 -7.21 -14.92 14.62
CA GLN A 303 -6.84 -13.83 13.69
C GLN A 303 -5.94 -14.37 12.58
N PRO A 304 -6.13 -13.90 11.34
CA PRO A 304 -5.22 -14.23 10.25
C PRO A 304 -3.83 -13.62 10.47
N VAL A 305 -2.82 -14.15 9.77
CA VAL A 305 -1.53 -13.47 9.68
C VAL A 305 -1.68 -12.06 9.09
N ALA A 306 -0.79 -11.14 9.47
CA ALA A 306 -0.94 -9.71 9.21
C ALA A 306 -1.29 -9.37 7.74
N TRP A 307 -0.65 -10.00 6.77
CA TRP A 307 -0.90 -9.74 5.35
C TRP A 307 -2.25 -10.30 4.83
N LEU A 308 -2.92 -11.19 5.59
CA LEU A 308 -4.27 -11.70 5.31
C LEU A 308 -5.36 -10.94 6.07
N SER A 309 -5.03 -9.95 6.89
CA SER A 309 -5.99 -9.21 7.70
C SER A 309 -7.05 -8.45 6.90
N PHE A 310 -6.82 -8.25 5.60
CA PHE A 310 -7.80 -7.69 4.68
C PHE A 310 -8.91 -8.67 4.28
N LEU A 311 -8.72 -9.98 4.48
CA LEU A 311 -9.69 -11.01 4.09
C LEU A 311 -10.85 -11.04 5.09
N THR A 312 -11.77 -10.12 4.93
CA THR A 312 -13.00 -9.99 5.71
C THR A 312 -14.20 -10.53 4.93
N PRO A 313 -15.40 -10.68 5.54
CA PRO A 313 -16.63 -10.98 4.80
C PRO A 313 -16.88 -10.01 3.65
N ALA A 314 -16.57 -8.73 3.83
CA ALA A 314 -16.67 -7.71 2.78
C ALA A 314 -15.78 -8.04 1.57
N GLU A 315 -14.51 -8.42 1.79
CA GLU A 315 -13.58 -8.80 0.72
C GLU A 315 -14.06 -10.05 -0.04
N LEU A 316 -14.50 -11.10 0.67
CA LEU A 316 -15.04 -12.31 0.05
C LEU A 316 -16.25 -12.02 -0.81
N THR A 317 -17.19 -11.21 -0.29
CA THR A 317 -18.40 -10.81 -1.00
C THR A 317 -18.06 -9.94 -2.23
N GLY A 318 -17.07 -9.03 -2.11
CA GLY A 318 -16.60 -8.24 -3.23
C GLY A 318 -15.93 -9.08 -4.33
N LEU A 319 -15.14 -10.09 -3.97
CA LEU A 319 -14.57 -11.05 -4.92
C LEU A 319 -15.62 -11.93 -5.57
N ALA A 320 -16.67 -12.34 -4.83
CA ALA A 320 -17.83 -13.03 -5.40
C ALA A 320 -18.56 -12.12 -6.41
N GLY A 321 -18.77 -10.84 -6.07
CA GLY A 321 -19.31 -9.84 -7.01
C GLY A 321 -18.50 -9.76 -8.31
N ALA A 322 -17.17 -9.73 -8.21
CA ALA A 322 -16.28 -9.73 -9.38
C ALA A 322 -16.42 -11.01 -10.23
N ALA A 323 -16.58 -12.18 -9.60
CA ALA A 323 -16.80 -13.43 -10.32
C ALA A 323 -18.15 -13.43 -11.05
N HIS A 324 -19.23 -12.97 -10.41
CA HIS A 324 -20.55 -12.85 -11.04
C HIS A 324 -20.55 -11.82 -12.18
N GLN A 325 -19.81 -10.70 -12.03
CA GLN A 325 -19.64 -9.72 -13.11
C GLN A 325 -18.98 -10.36 -14.34
N ALA A 326 -17.90 -11.11 -14.14
CA ALA A 326 -17.21 -11.80 -15.22
C ALA A 326 -18.06 -12.91 -15.90
N LEU A 327 -19.04 -13.48 -15.21
CA LEU A 327 -20.02 -14.46 -15.74
C LEU A 327 -21.22 -13.79 -16.44
N GLY A 328 -21.25 -12.46 -16.58
CA GLY A 328 -22.37 -11.71 -17.15
C GLY A 328 -23.61 -11.64 -16.25
N GLN A 329 -23.48 -12.00 -14.97
CA GLN A 329 -24.58 -11.97 -14.00
C GLN A 329 -24.60 -10.61 -13.28
N HIS A 330 -24.79 -9.55 -14.05
CA HIS A 330 -24.56 -8.15 -13.64
C HIS A 330 -25.44 -7.71 -12.45
N ARG A 331 -26.72 -8.11 -12.46
CA ARG A 331 -27.64 -7.81 -11.34
C ARG A 331 -27.11 -8.40 -10.02
N ARG A 332 -26.66 -9.66 -10.06
CA ARG A 332 -26.10 -10.32 -8.86
C ARG A 332 -24.78 -9.70 -8.44
N ALA A 333 -23.93 -9.32 -9.42
CA ALA A 333 -22.68 -8.63 -9.17
C ALA A 333 -22.91 -7.28 -8.47
N ALA A 334 -23.87 -6.47 -8.92
CA ALA A 334 -24.22 -5.20 -8.30
C ALA A 334 -24.72 -5.40 -6.85
N GLN A 335 -25.60 -6.37 -6.60
CA GLN A 335 -26.08 -6.68 -5.25
C GLN A 335 -24.96 -7.08 -4.31
N LEU A 336 -24.08 -8.02 -4.73
CA LEU A 336 -22.96 -8.47 -3.90
C LEU A 336 -21.96 -7.36 -3.64
N THR A 337 -21.67 -6.51 -4.63
CA THR A 337 -20.73 -5.42 -4.42
C THR A 337 -21.31 -4.34 -3.50
N ALA A 338 -22.61 -4.05 -3.58
CA ALA A 338 -23.30 -3.18 -2.63
C ALA A 338 -23.21 -3.73 -1.20
N SER A 339 -23.52 -5.01 -1.01
CA SER A 339 -23.40 -5.67 0.31
C SER A 339 -21.94 -5.65 0.83
N ALA A 340 -20.95 -5.80 -0.05
CA ALA A 340 -19.54 -5.69 0.34
C ALA A 340 -19.22 -4.29 0.85
N LEU A 341 -19.72 -3.22 0.21
CA LEU A 341 -19.55 -1.83 0.63
C LEU A 341 -20.19 -1.53 1.98
N GLU A 342 -21.37 -2.10 2.26
CA GLU A 342 -22.07 -1.97 3.55
C GLU A 342 -21.28 -2.63 4.70
N MET A 343 -20.66 -3.78 4.45
CA MET A 343 -19.87 -4.51 5.44
C MET A 343 -18.45 -3.96 5.62
N LEU A 344 -18.00 -3.07 4.74
CA LEU A 344 -16.61 -2.64 4.72
C LEU A 344 -16.30 -1.66 5.85
N GLU A 345 -15.36 -2.02 6.71
CA GLU A 345 -14.90 -1.16 7.80
C GLU A 345 -14.26 0.14 7.28
N PRO A 346 -14.39 1.28 8.02
CA PRO A 346 -13.86 2.58 7.60
C PRO A 346 -12.37 2.59 7.30
N ARG A 347 -11.57 1.76 7.98
CA ARG A 347 -10.11 1.69 7.78
C ARG A 347 -9.69 1.20 6.39
N PHE A 348 -10.56 0.56 5.64
CA PHE A 348 -10.27 0.03 4.30
C PHE A 348 -10.63 1.05 3.20
N GLU A 349 -10.14 2.29 3.30
CA GLU A 349 -10.46 3.37 2.36
C GLU A 349 -10.17 2.99 0.90
N ARG A 350 -9.01 2.39 0.62
CA ARG A 350 -8.64 1.95 -0.73
C ARG A 350 -9.58 0.88 -1.28
N ASN A 351 -9.99 -0.08 -0.45
CA ASN A 351 -10.96 -1.11 -0.86
C ASN A 351 -12.33 -0.49 -1.11
N ARG A 352 -12.71 0.54 -0.34
CA ARG A 352 -13.96 1.28 -0.56
C ARG A 352 -13.98 1.90 -1.95
N VAL A 353 -12.95 2.65 -2.33
CA VAL A 353 -12.85 3.21 -3.69
C VAL A 353 -12.93 2.11 -4.75
N TYR A 354 -12.19 1.03 -4.56
CA TYR A 354 -12.17 -0.10 -5.50
C TYR A 354 -13.55 -0.74 -5.67
N TYR A 355 -14.27 -1.00 -4.57
CA TYR A 355 -15.59 -1.61 -4.64
C TYR A 355 -16.68 -0.63 -5.09
N THR A 356 -16.57 0.68 -4.80
CA THR A 356 -17.47 1.68 -5.36
C THR A 356 -17.34 1.73 -6.90
N ALA A 357 -16.11 1.73 -7.43
CA ALA A 357 -15.87 1.63 -8.88
C ALA A 357 -16.35 0.29 -9.47
N GLN A 358 -16.18 -0.84 -8.75
CA GLN A 358 -16.69 -2.15 -9.17
C GLN A 358 -18.24 -2.16 -9.20
N HIS A 359 -18.88 -1.52 -8.23
CA HIS A 359 -20.34 -1.39 -8.19
C HIS A 359 -20.85 -0.56 -9.36
N ALA A 360 -20.19 0.59 -9.66
CA ALA A 360 -20.51 1.37 -10.84
C ALA A 360 -20.41 0.54 -12.13
N GLN A 361 -19.35 -0.25 -12.31
CA GLN A 361 -19.22 -1.16 -13.46
C GLN A 361 -20.36 -2.18 -13.55
N ALA A 362 -20.77 -2.76 -12.41
CA ALA A 362 -21.86 -3.73 -12.40
C ALA A 362 -23.20 -3.08 -12.74
N LEU A 363 -23.46 -1.87 -12.27
CA LEU A 363 -24.64 -1.08 -12.58
C LEU A 363 -24.69 -0.70 -14.08
N ILE A 364 -23.57 -0.24 -14.67
CA ILE A 364 -23.49 0.03 -16.12
C ILE A 364 -23.87 -1.22 -16.91
N SER A 365 -23.28 -2.35 -16.57
CA SER A 365 -23.53 -3.62 -17.27
C SER A 365 -24.96 -4.15 -17.05
N ASN A 366 -25.63 -3.74 -15.95
CA ASN A 366 -27.03 -4.06 -15.66
C ASN A 366 -28.02 -3.07 -16.31
N GLY A 367 -27.55 -2.00 -16.98
CA GLY A 367 -28.37 -0.98 -17.62
C GLY A 367 -28.84 0.15 -16.70
N ASP A 368 -28.38 0.20 -15.43
CA ASP A 368 -28.74 1.24 -14.45
C ASP A 368 -27.70 2.38 -14.50
N VAL A 369 -27.74 3.15 -15.59
CA VAL A 369 -26.69 4.13 -15.94
C VAL A 369 -26.69 5.33 -14.99
N GLU A 370 -27.85 5.80 -14.54
CA GLU A 370 -27.96 6.96 -13.63
C GLU A 370 -27.31 6.66 -12.29
N ARG A 371 -27.63 5.50 -11.69
CA ARG A 371 -27.00 5.07 -10.44
C ARG A 371 -25.52 4.75 -10.63
N ALA A 372 -25.13 4.24 -11.77
CA ALA A 372 -23.73 3.99 -12.08
C ALA A 372 -22.92 5.29 -12.14
N ALA A 373 -23.45 6.34 -12.76
CA ALA A 373 -22.81 7.66 -12.82
C ALA A 373 -22.65 8.27 -11.41
N ALA A 374 -23.67 8.16 -10.56
CA ALA A 374 -23.59 8.60 -9.15
C ALA A 374 -22.51 7.85 -8.39
N GLN A 375 -22.46 6.51 -8.51
CA GLN A 375 -21.42 5.69 -7.87
C GLN A 375 -20.02 5.96 -8.41
N ALA A 376 -19.88 6.25 -9.70
CA ALA A 376 -18.61 6.64 -10.30
C ALA A 376 -18.13 8.00 -9.74
N GLY A 377 -19.01 8.96 -9.59
CA GLY A 377 -18.71 10.26 -8.95
C GLY A 377 -18.24 10.10 -7.51
N GLU A 378 -18.93 9.26 -6.73
CA GLU A 378 -18.49 8.93 -5.36
C GLU A 378 -17.09 8.28 -5.36
N ALA A 379 -16.82 7.32 -6.25
CA ALA A 379 -15.53 6.65 -6.34
C ALA A 379 -14.41 7.64 -6.69
N VAL A 380 -14.63 8.59 -7.60
CA VAL A 380 -13.66 9.65 -7.95
C VAL A 380 -13.42 10.58 -6.77
N ALA A 381 -14.46 11.01 -6.05
CA ALA A 381 -14.33 11.85 -4.86
C ALA A 381 -13.51 11.18 -3.76
N LEU A 382 -13.71 9.87 -3.53
CA LEU A 382 -12.94 9.09 -2.57
C LEU A 382 -11.49 8.85 -3.04
N ALA A 383 -11.26 8.68 -4.34
CA ALA A 383 -9.95 8.39 -4.92
C ALA A 383 -8.93 9.52 -4.71
N GLY A 384 -9.37 10.77 -4.55
CA GLY A 384 -8.48 11.90 -4.26
C GLY A 384 -7.64 11.73 -2.99
N ARG A 385 -8.02 10.82 -2.10
CA ARG A 385 -7.30 10.49 -0.86
C ARG A 385 -6.38 9.28 -0.97
N VAL A 386 -6.47 8.52 -2.07
CA VAL A 386 -5.80 7.22 -2.25
C VAL A 386 -4.82 7.29 -3.41
N GLN A 387 -3.54 7.00 -3.17
CA GLN A 387 -2.51 6.98 -4.21
C GLN A 387 -2.30 5.55 -4.73
N SER A 388 -3.14 5.09 -5.64
CA SER A 388 -3.08 3.76 -6.27
C SER A 388 -3.32 3.88 -7.77
N GLU A 389 -2.33 3.46 -8.58
CA GLU A 389 -2.47 3.43 -10.04
C GLU A 389 -3.55 2.45 -10.46
N ARG A 390 -3.59 1.29 -9.80
CA ARG A 390 -4.62 0.28 -10.02
C ARG A 390 -6.05 0.79 -9.83
N ILE A 391 -6.25 1.72 -8.90
CA ILE A 391 -7.55 2.39 -8.71
C ILE A 391 -7.81 3.38 -9.84
N ARG A 392 -6.80 4.15 -10.27
CA ARG A 392 -6.94 5.09 -11.40
C ARG A 392 -7.30 4.34 -12.69
N ASP A 393 -6.62 3.24 -12.99
CA ASP A 393 -6.95 2.41 -14.15
C ASP A 393 -8.40 1.92 -14.09
N LYS A 394 -8.84 1.45 -12.91
CA LYS A 394 -10.21 0.98 -12.73
C LYS A 394 -11.26 2.10 -12.90
N LEU A 395 -10.97 3.30 -12.44
CA LEU A 395 -11.83 4.47 -12.65
C LEU A 395 -11.84 4.90 -14.12
N GLY A 396 -10.68 4.83 -14.80
CA GLY A 396 -10.56 5.03 -16.24
C GLY A 396 -11.44 4.07 -17.03
N ASP A 397 -11.47 2.79 -16.65
CA ASP A 397 -12.37 1.79 -17.25
C ASP A 397 -13.84 2.16 -17.04
N VAL A 398 -14.23 2.58 -15.82
CA VAL A 398 -15.61 3.02 -15.53
C VAL A 398 -15.99 4.20 -16.41
N ARG A 399 -15.11 5.20 -16.50
CA ARG A 399 -15.32 6.40 -17.32
C ARG A 399 -15.46 6.04 -18.81
N GLN A 400 -14.60 5.17 -19.33
CA GLN A 400 -14.69 4.69 -20.72
C GLN A 400 -16.01 3.97 -21.00
N HIS A 401 -16.51 3.19 -20.05
CA HIS A 401 -17.81 2.55 -20.20
C HIS A 401 -18.96 3.56 -20.18
N LEU A 402 -18.95 4.56 -19.30
CA LEU A 402 -19.97 5.62 -19.25
C LEU A 402 -19.97 6.52 -20.48
N GLN A 403 -18.86 6.67 -21.21
CA GLN A 403 -18.81 7.40 -22.47
C GLN A 403 -19.81 6.89 -23.51
N ARG A 404 -20.12 5.59 -23.50
CA ARG A 404 -21.13 4.98 -24.39
C ARG A 404 -22.56 5.45 -24.09
N TYR A 405 -22.76 6.04 -22.93
CA TYR A 405 -24.03 6.53 -22.42
C TYR A 405 -24.03 8.04 -22.20
N ALA A 406 -23.16 8.78 -22.93
CA ALA A 406 -23.06 10.23 -22.82
C ALA A 406 -24.38 10.98 -23.17
N TYR A 407 -25.36 10.29 -23.79
CA TYR A 407 -26.69 10.79 -24.03
C TYR A 407 -27.61 10.76 -22.78
N VAL A 408 -27.21 10.09 -21.69
CA VAL A 408 -27.90 10.07 -20.41
C VAL A 408 -27.38 11.25 -19.59
N PRO A 409 -28.22 12.17 -19.09
CA PRO A 409 -27.78 13.38 -18.41
C PRO A 409 -26.79 13.13 -17.27
N ALA A 410 -27.08 12.18 -16.38
CA ALA A 410 -26.18 11.84 -15.27
C ALA A 410 -24.79 11.36 -15.72
N ALA A 411 -24.71 10.61 -16.84
CA ALA A 411 -23.43 10.18 -17.38
C ALA A 411 -22.68 11.35 -18.05
N ALA A 412 -23.41 12.26 -18.75
CA ALA A 412 -22.82 13.47 -19.33
C ALA A 412 -22.21 14.36 -18.24
N ASP A 413 -22.95 14.62 -17.17
CA ASP A 413 -22.50 15.41 -16.03
C ASP A 413 -21.24 14.82 -15.37
N PHE A 414 -21.22 13.50 -15.13
CA PHE A 414 -20.06 12.81 -14.62
C PHE A 414 -18.84 12.96 -15.53
N LEU A 415 -19.01 12.78 -16.82
CA LEU A 415 -17.92 12.86 -17.83
C LEU A 415 -17.34 14.28 -17.92
N GLU A 416 -18.18 15.31 -17.80
CA GLU A 416 -17.75 16.70 -17.76
C GLU A 416 -17.00 17.04 -16.48
N GLN A 417 -17.54 16.69 -15.31
CA GLN A 417 -16.88 16.89 -14.01
C GLN A 417 -15.52 16.20 -13.88
N THR A 418 -15.34 15.07 -14.56
CA THR A 418 -14.09 14.28 -14.51
C THR A 418 -13.14 14.56 -15.68
N ARG A 419 -13.47 15.52 -16.55
CA ARG A 419 -12.67 15.84 -17.75
C ARG A 419 -11.27 16.34 -17.41
N GLU A 420 -11.13 17.11 -16.34
CA GLU A 420 -9.89 17.74 -15.92
C GLU A 420 -9.09 16.90 -14.89
N THR A 421 -9.72 15.92 -14.25
CA THR A 421 -9.11 15.15 -13.18
C THR A 421 -8.18 14.03 -13.66
N GLY A 422 -8.11 13.77 -14.97
CA GLY A 422 -7.24 12.73 -15.54
C GLY A 422 -7.58 11.30 -15.06
N ALA A 423 -8.78 11.12 -14.50
CA ALA A 423 -9.32 9.83 -14.07
C ALA A 423 -10.04 9.12 -15.22
#